data_ae72279d3edf1829b7ebc7a1c1a5e4e6
#
_entry.id   ae72279d3edf1829b7ebc7a1c1a5e4e6
#
_cell.length_a   1.000
_cell.length_b   1.000
_cell.length_c   1.000
_cell.angle_alpha   90.00
_cell.angle_beta   90.00
_cell.angle_gamma   90.00
#
_symmetry.space_group_name_H-M   'P 1'
#
loop_
_entity.id
_entity.type
_entity.pdbx_description
1 polymer ?
#
loop_
_entity_poly.entity_id
_entity_poly.type
_entity_poly.pdbx_seq_one_letter_code
_entity_poly.pdbx_strand_id
1 'polypeptide(L)'
;MTDISPKSGDELLIVDNADPEWKTLAYLHEWADIARALDVATGYFEIGSLLALDGQWQKLEKIRILMGDEVTPRTRRALLESLTERAKAKLDVSIESEKEKNDFLTGVPAIVEAIQSGKIECRVYAKQKFHAKAYITHARSRVVGSAALVGSANFTLPGLTNNIELNVQLRREVDQLQAWYERHWEEAEDVSEDVLKIMQRHVAEYTPFEVYA
;
A
#
# COMPACT_ATOMS: atom_id res chain seq x y z
N MET A 1 -15.98 -25.37 20.55
CA MET A 1 -15.23 -24.57 19.59
C MET A 1 -15.73 -24.98 18.23
N THR A 2 -16.57 -24.16 17.62
CA THR A 2 -17.08 -24.39 16.27
C THR A 2 -15.94 -24.12 15.30
N ASP A 3 -15.59 -25.13 14.55
CA ASP A 3 -14.65 -25.04 13.42
C ASP A 3 -15.22 -24.04 12.40
N ILE A 4 -14.63 -22.83 12.37
CA ILE A 4 -15.00 -21.75 11.43
C ILE A 4 -14.04 -21.81 10.22
N SER A 5 -13.73 -23.02 9.76
CA SER A 5 -13.03 -23.18 8.48
C SER A 5 -13.95 -22.70 7.37
N PRO A 6 -13.63 -21.61 6.65
CA PRO A 6 -14.49 -21.14 5.58
C PRO A 6 -14.58 -22.18 4.50
N LYS A 7 -15.78 -22.48 4.10
CA LYS A 7 -16.03 -23.33 2.95
C LYS A 7 -15.64 -22.54 1.70
N SER A 8 -14.86 -23.14 0.83
CA SER A 8 -14.57 -22.64 -0.51
C SER A 8 -15.87 -22.14 -1.17
N GLY A 9 -15.97 -20.84 -1.41
CA GLY A 9 -17.14 -20.20 -2.01
C GLY A 9 -17.87 -19.18 -1.12
N ASP A 10 -17.58 -19.10 0.18
CA ASP A 10 -18.15 -18.07 1.04
C ASP A 10 -17.39 -16.74 0.84
N GLU A 11 -18.12 -15.66 0.56
CA GLU A 11 -17.53 -14.32 0.49
C GLU A 11 -16.98 -13.94 1.87
N LEU A 12 -15.67 -13.71 1.94
CA LEU A 12 -15.04 -13.18 3.13
C LEU A 12 -15.53 -11.77 3.40
N LEU A 13 -16.31 -11.61 4.45
CA LEU A 13 -16.76 -10.31 4.91
C LEU A 13 -15.72 -9.64 5.85
N ILE A 14 -15.02 -10.46 6.62
CA ILE A 14 -14.05 -9.98 7.62
C ILE A 14 -12.68 -10.60 7.33
N VAL A 15 -11.63 -9.74 7.30
CA VAL A 15 -10.25 -10.12 7.17
C VAL A 15 -9.51 -9.68 8.42
N ASP A 16 -9.06 -10.66 9.20
CA ASP A 16 -8.39 -10.48 10.49
C ASP A 16 -6.98 -11.08 10.41
N ASN A 17 -5.96 -10.25 10.62
CA ASN A 17 -4.58 -10.69 10.62
C ASN A 17 -4.21 -11.66 11.77
N ALA A 18 -5.08 -11.84 12.75
CA ALA A 18 -4.88 -12.83 13.81
C ALA A 18 -4.96 -14.28 13.29
N ASP A 19 -5.70 -14.48 12.18
CA ASP A 19 -5.79 -15.77 11.50
C ASP A 19 -4.70 -15.88 10.42
N PRO A 20 -3.82 -16.91 10.45
CA PRO A 20 -2.77 -17.09 9.45
C PRO A 20 -3.27 -17.21 8.02
N GLU A 21 -4.46 -17.78 7.81
CA GLU A 21 -5.06 -17.99 6.48
C GLU A 21 -5.78 -16.73 5.96
N TRP A 22 -6.06 -15.74 6.84
CA TRP A 22 -6.93 -14.60 6.56
C TRP A 22 -6.22 -13.25 6.67
N LYS A 23 -4.91 -13.25 6.49
CA LYS A 23 -4.14 -12.01 6.55
C LYS A 23 -4.51 -11.08 5.40
N THR A 24 -4.46 -9.78 5.66
CA THR A 24 -4.65 -8.74 4.64
C THR A 24 -3.73 -8.98 3.43
N LEU A 25 -2.49 -9.45 3.67
CA LEU A 25 -1.55 -9.81 2.61
C LEU A 25 -2.09 -10.94 1.71
N ALA A 26 -2.63 -12.01 2.29
CA ALA A 26 -3.18 -13.13 1.53
C ALA A 26 -4.36 -12.69 0.64
N TYR A 27 -5.25 -11.85 1.19
CA TYR A 27 -6.35 -11.26 0.43
C TYR A 27 -5.84 -10.45 -0.77
N LEU A 28 -4.83 -9.59 -0.57
CA LEU A 28 -4.26 -8.79 -1.66
C LEU A 28 -3.56 -9.65 -2.71
N HIS A 29 -2.94 -10.77 -2.32
CA HIS A 29 -2.36 -11.75 -3.24
C HIS A 29 -3.43 -12.35 -4.15
N GLU A 30 -4.52 -12.86 -3.59
CA GLU A 30 -5.62 -13.46 -4.36
C GLU A 30 -6.25 -12.44 -5.32
N TRP A 31 -6.46 -11.21 -4.84
CA TRP A 31 -7.06 -10.17 -5.67
C TRP A 31 -6.14 -9.67 -6.78
N ALA A 32 -4.82 -9.70 -6.59
CA ALA A 32 -3.85 -9.33 -7.64
C ALA A 32 -3.96 -10.23 -8.87
N ASP A 33 -4.39 -11.48 -8.72
CA ASP A 33 -4.57 -12.42 -9.84
C ASP A 33 -5.75 -12.04 -10.75
N ILE A 34 -6.78 -11.42 -10.21
CA ILE A 34 -8.03 -11.12 -10.91
C ILE A 34 -8.27 -9.62 -11.12
N ALA A 35 -7.51 -8.77 -10.45
CA ALA A 35 -7.59 -7.32 -10.59
C ALA A 35 -6.67 -6.81 -11.72
N ARG A 36 -7.06 -5.68 -12.30
CA ARG A 36 -6.22 -4.90 -13.21
C ARG A 36 -5.52 -3.74 -12.50
N ALA A 37 -6.13 -3.19 -11.44
CA ALA A 37 -5.58 -2.07 -10.71
C ALA A 37 -5.91 -2.16 -9.21
N LEU A 38 -5.08 -1.47 -8.41
CA LEU A 38 -5.22 -1.36 -6.96
C LEU A 38 -5.08 0.11 -6.56
N ASP A 39 -6.07 0.63 -5.86
CA ASP A 39 -6.01 1.92 -5.19
C ASP A 39 -5.87 1.71 -3.68
N VAL A 40 -4.86 2.31 -3.10
CA VAL A 40 -4.56 2.21 -1.67
C VAL A 40 -4.73 3.58 -1.03
N ALA A 41 -5.60 3.67 -0.03
CA ALA A 41 -5.62 4.77 0.92
C ALA A 41 -4.98 4.28 2.22
N THR A 42 -3.99 4.98 2.75
CA THR A 42 -3.30 4.59 3.97
C THR A 42 -2.85 5.79 4.78
N GLY A 43 -2.91 5.69 6.10
CA GLY A 43 -2.34 6.73 6.98
C GLY A 43 -0.82 6.77 6.92
N TYR A 44 -0.20 5.60 6.68
CA TYR A 44 1.24 5.44 6.60
C TYR A 44 1.61 4.36 5.57
N PHE A 45 2.65 4.61 4.78
CA PHE A 45 3.17 3.70 3.76
C PHE A 45 4.62 3.32 4.05
N GLU A 46 4.92 2.03 3.89
CA GLU A 46 6.27 1.47 3.95
C GLU A 46 6.55 0.63 2.71
N ILE A 47 7.79 0.69 2.22
CA ILE A 47 8.23 -0.06 1.05
C ILE A 47 8.11 -1.58 1.24
N GLY A 48 8.25 -2.06 2.49
CA GLY A 48 8.11 -3.47 2.84
C GLY A 48 6.77 -4.09 2.44
N SER A 49 5.71 -3.28 2.30
CA SER A 49 4.41 -3.77 1.81
C SER A 49 4.45 -4.15 0.32
N LEU A 50 5.14 -3.35 -0.52
CA LEU A 50 5.35 -3.69 -1.93
C LEU A 50 6.29 -4.88 -2.10
N LEU A 51 7.35 -4.97 -1.28
CA LEU A 51 8.25 -6.12 -1.28
C LEU A 51 7.52 -7.41 -0.87
N ALA A 52 6.62 -7.34 0.13
CA ALA A 52 5.81 -8.47 0.53
C ALA A 52 4.80 -8.93 -0.54
N LEU A 53 4.42 -8.03 -1.45
CA LEU A 53 3.55 -8.31 -2.60
C LEU A 53 4.35 -8.61 -3.87
N ASP A 54 5.67 -8.82 -3.78
CA ASP A 54 6.51 -9.10 -4.96
C ASP A 54 6.01 -10.34 -5.72
N GLY A 55 6.08 -10.30 -7.05
CA GLY A 55 5.48 -11.31 -7.93
C GLY A 55 3.94 -11.19 -8.07
N GLN A 56 3.26 -10.43 -7.23
CA GLN A 56 1.79 -10.24 -7.30
C GLN A 56 1.45 -8.86 -7.84
N TRP A 57 2.01 -7.79 -7.27
CA TRP A 57 1.73 -6.43 -7.73
C TRP A 57 2.15 -6.20 -9.19
N GLN A 58 3.12 -6.94 -9.70
CA GLN A 58 3.54 -6.89 -11.11
C GLN A 58 2.44 -7.31 -12.08
N LYS A 59 1.48 -8.12 -11.65
CA LYS A 59 0.32 -8.55 -12.45
C LYS A 59 -0.68 -7.42 -12.70
N LEU A 60 -0.66 -6.38 -11.85
CA LEU A 60 -1.52 -5.21 -11.98
C LEU A 60 -1.01 -4.28 -13.08
N GLU A 61 -1.92 -3.57 -13.73
CA GLU A 61 -1.61 -2.54 -14.73
C GLU A 61 -1.28 -1.19 -14.06
N LYS A 62 -1.93 -0.91 -12.92
CA LYS A 62 -1.81 0.34 -12.18
C LYS A 62 -1.95 0.14 -10.69
N ILE A 63 -1.14 0.87 -9.92
CA ILE A 63 -1.25 0.99 -8.46
C ILE A 63 -1.19 2.48 -8.12
N ARG A 64 -2.14 2.95 -7.32
CA ARG A 64 -2.15 4.32 -6.80
C ARG A 64 -2.12 4.29 -5.28
N ILE A 65 -1.19 4.99 -4.68
CA ILE A 65 -1.00 5.03 -3.22
C ILE A 65 -1.26 6.45 -2.73
N LEU A 66 -2.39 6.63 -2.07
CA LEU A 66 -2.75 7.87 -1.39
C LEU A 66 -2.39 7.72 0.08
N MET A 67 -1.39 8.47 0.51
CA MET A 67 -0.87 8.39 1.87
C MET A 67 -1.15 9.66 2.68
N GLY A 68 -1.27 9.49 3.97
CA GLY A 68 -1.35 10.56 4.94
C GLY A 68 -0.04 10.77 5.68
N ASP A 69 -0.11 11.72 6.60
CA ASP A 69 0.89 11.91 7.64
C ASP A 69 0.18 11.83 9.00
N GLU A 70 0.66 11.01 9.90
CA GLU A 70 0.09 10.82 11.25
C GLU A 70 0.26 12.05 12.18
N VAL A 71 0.26 13.26 11.63
CA VAL A 71 0.51 14.49 12.40
C VAL A 71 -0.79 15.09 12.96
N THR A 72 -0.73 15.50 14.23
CA THR A 72 -1.88 16.14 14.89
C THR A 72 -2.26 17.50 14.28
N PRO A 73 -3.54 17.95 14.34
CA PRO A 73 -3.99 19.24 13.78
C PRO A 73 -3.24 20.47 14.31
N ARG A 74 -2.70 20.41 15.54
CA ARG A 74 -1.90 21.49 16.12
C ARG A 74 -0.51 21.61 15.48
N THR A 75 0.13 20.49 15.27
CA THR A 75 1.44 20.41 14.61
C THR A 75 1.34 20.80 13.14
N ARG A 76 0.20 20.55 12.51
CA ARG A 76 -0.10 20.83 11.12
C ARG A 76 -0.09 22.32 10.77
N ARG A 77 -0.70 23.19 11.59
CA ARG A 77 -0.78 24.64 11.33
C ARG A 77 0.60 25.30 11.33
N ALA A 78 1.56 24.73 12.06
CA ALA A 78 2.97 25.15 12.08
C ALA A 78 3.82 24.51 10.96
N LEU A 79 3.30 23.53 10.21
CA LEU A 79 4.09 22.60 9.39
C LEU A 79 3.49 22.33 8.00
N LEU A 80 2.59 23.16 7.49
CA LEU A 80 1.96 22.97 6.17
C LEU A 80 2.97 22.76 5.02
N GLU A 81 4.16 23.38 5.13
CA GLU A 81 5.27 23.20 4.19
C GLU A 81 6.08 21.91 4.43
N SER A 82 5.90 21.26 5.58
CA SER A 82 6.72 20.11 6.00
C SER A 82 6.00 18.75 6.00
N LEU A 83 4.72 18.68 5.65
CA LEU A 83 3.98 17.40 5.69
C LEU A 83 4.51 16.42 4.64
N THR A 84 4.70 16.90 3.43
CA THR A 84 5.30 16.11 2.34
C THR A 84 6.72 15.68 2.70
N GLU A 85 7.52 16.58 3.27
CA GLU A 85 8.88 16.25 3.71
C GLU A 85 8.92 15.21 4.83
N ARG A 86 7.92 15.19 5.72
CA ARG A 86 7.82 14.17 6.77
C ARG A 86 7.39 12.81 6.25
N ALA A 87 6.46 12.78 5.29
CA ALA A 87 6.09 11.53 4.62
C ALA A 87 7.30 10.94 3.89
N LYS A 88 8.07 11.77 3.19
CA LYS A 88 9.33 11.39 2.54
C LYS A 88 10.36 10.88 3.56
N ALA A 89 10.54 11.57 4.68
CA ALA A 89 11.48 11.15 5.73
C ALA A 89 11.10 9.81 6.36
N LYS A 90 9.81 9.56 6.60
CA LYS A 90 9.34 8.26 7.09
C LYS A 90 9.58 7.14 6.08
N LEU A 91 9.33 7.40 4.80
CA LEU A 91 9.62 6.45 3.74
C LEU A 91 11.12 6.14 3.64
N ASP A 92 11.97 7.16 3.77
CA ASP A 92 13.42 7.02 3.77
C ASP A 92 13.91 6.10 4.90
N VAL A 93 13.39 6.30 6.12
CA VAL A 93 13.65 5.42 7.27
C VAL A 93 13.14 4.00 7.02
N SER A 94 11.98 3.85 6.40
CA SER A 94 11.42 2.53 6.04
C SER A 94 12.33 1.80 5.05
N ILE A 95 12.80 2.47 4.00
CA ILE A 95 13.71 1.88 3.02
C ILE A 95 15.04 1.48 3.69
N GLU A 96 15.60 2.32 4.57
CA GLU A 96 16.82 1.98 5.31
C GLU A 96 16.63 0.70 6.15
N SER A 97 15.48 0.54 6.80
CA SER A 97 15.18 -0.66 7.60
C SER A 97 15.03 -1.94 6.78
N GLU A 98 14.70 -1.84 5.50
CA GLU A 98 14.55 -3.00 4.60
C GLU A 98 15.88 -3.42 3.95
N LYS A 99 16.91 -2.55 3.96
CA LYS A 99 18.23 -2.85 3.35
C LYS A 99 18.90 -4.10 3.92
N GLU A 100 18.64 -4.42 5.19
CA GLU A 100 19.20 -5.60 5.85
C GLU A 100 18.53 -6.91 5.42
N LYS A 101 17.46 -6.83 4.62
CA LYS A 101 16.70 -7.99 4.14
C LYS A 101 17.08 -8.32 2.69
N ASN A 102 17.28 -9.62 2.41
CA ASN A 102 17.66 -10.07 1.07
C ASN A 102 16.67 -9.66 -0.04
N ASP A 103 15.37 -9.57 0.28
CA ASP A 103 14.33 -9.19 -0.68
C ASP A 103 14.47 -7.76 -1.19
N PHE A 104 15.16 -6.89 -0.47
CA PHE A 104 15.44 -5.53 -0.89
C PHE A 104 16.22 -5.46 -2.20
N LEU A 105 17.27 -6.26 -2.34
CA LEU A 105 18.15 -6.24 -3.52
C LEU A 105 17.46 -6.72 -4.80
N THR A 106 16.45 -7.60 -4.69
CA THR A 106 15.74 -8.16 -5.81
C THR A 106 14.46 -7.38 -6.17
N GLY A 107 13.71 -6.92 -5.18
CA GLY A 107 12.42 -6.28 -5.36
C GLY A 107 12.48 -4.77 -5.67
N VAL A 108 13.42 -4.05 -5.07
CA VAL A 108 13.49 -2.58 -5.21
C VAL A 108 13.72 -2.10 -6.63
N PRO A 109 14.59 -2.70 -7.46
CA PRO A 109 14.75 -2.29 -8.86
C PRO A 109 13.44 -2.37 -9.66
N ALA A 110 12.63 -3.40 -9.43
CA ALA A 110 11.33 -3.54 -10.10
C ALA A 110 10.33 -2.44 -9.65
N ILE A 111 10.35 -2.05 -8.37
CA ILE A 111 9.53 -0.96 -7.87
C ILE A 111 9.98 0.39 -8.47
N VAL A 112 11.30 0.63 -8.56
CA VAL A 112 11.86 1.82 -9.22
C VAL A 112 11.38 1.92 -10.66
N GLU A 113 11.47 0.85 -11.44
CA GLU A 113 10.98 0.79 -12.82
C GLU A 113 9.46 1.05 -12.89
N ALA A 114 8.70 0.48 -11.97
CA ALA A 114 7.25 0.66 -11.91
C ALA A 114 6.84 2.11 -11.60
N ILE A 115 7.60 2.83 -10.77
CA ILE A 115 7.36 4.26 -10.52
C ILE A 115 7.77 5.08 -11.75
N GLN A 116 8.92 4.80 -12.36
CA GLN A 116 9.40 5.49 -13.57
C GLN A 116 8.44 5.33 -14.75
N SER A 117 7.84 4.15 -14.92
CA SER A 117 6.86 3.89 -15.97
C SER A 117 5.47 4.45 -15.65
N GLY A 118 5.26 5.02 -14.46
CA GLY A 118 3.95 5.47 -14.00
C GLY A 118 3.00 4.35 -13.65
N LYS A 119 3.46 3.10 -13.53
CA LYS A 119 2.65 1.98 -13.05
C LYS A 119 2.29 2.14 -11.58
N ILE A 120 3.23 2.62 -10.76
CA ILE A 120 3.00 3.01 -9.38
C ILE A 120 3.03 4.53 -9.28
N GLU A 121 1.97 5.11 -8.73
CA GLU A 121 1.88 6.53 -8.42
C GLU A 121 1.63 6.73 -6.93
N CYS A 122 2.29 7.73 -6.35
CA CYS A 122 2.21 8.05 -4.94
C CYS A 122 1.79 9.50 -4.73
N ARG A 123 0.77 9.73 -3.89
CA ARG A 123 0.33 11.07 -3.51
C ARG A 123 0.19 11.21 -2.00
N VAL A 124 0.46 12.42 -1.50
CA VAL A 124 0.29 12.77 -0.09
C VAL A 124 -0.89 13.74 0.06
N TYR A 125 -1.86 13.37 0.90
CA TYR A 125 -2.96 14.25 1.26
C TYR A 125 -2.56 15.15 2.44
N ALA A 126 -2.26 16.42 2.14
CA ALA A 126 -1.76 17.38 3.11
C ALA A 126 -2.81 18.35 3.65
N LYS A 127 -4.02 18.43 3.06
CA LYS A 127 -5.05 19.41 3.46
C LYS A 127 -5.62 19.18 4.86
N GLN A 128 -5.78 17.91 5.23
CA GLN A 128 -6.31 17.51 6.53
C GLN A 128 -5.64 16.22 7.00
N LYS A 129 -5.71 15.91 8.32
CA LYS A 129 -5.20 14.64 8.84
C LYS A 129 -5.87 13.50 8.07
N PHE A 130 -5.08 12.77 7.29
CA PHE A 130 -5.54 11.63 6.52
C PHE A 130 -5.13 10.34 7.24
N HIS A 131 -6.10 9.55 7.65
CA HIS A 131 -5.86 8.33 8.41
C HIS A 131 -6.77 7.18 7.94
N ALA A 132 -7.25 7.27 6.70
CA ALA A 132 -8.02 6.20 6.08
C ALA A 132 -7.13 4.98 5.79
N LYS A 133 -7.71 3.78 5.83
CA LYS A 133 -7.12 2.55 5.35
C LYS A 133 -8.16 1.86 4.49
N ALA A 134 -7.90 1.85 3.20
CA ALA A 134 -8.74 1.20 2.22
C ALA A 134 -7.89 0.65 1.07
N TYR A 135 -8.26 -0.52 0.60
CA TYR A 135 -7.65 -1.19 -0.56
C TYR A 135 -8.76 -1.46 -1.54
N ILE A 136 -8.80 -0.75 -2.66
CA ILE A 136 -9.84 -0.87 -3.69
C ILE A 136 -9.24 -1.63 -4.87
N THR A 137 -9.75 -2.83 -5.12
CA THR A 137 -9.30 -3.69 -6.21
C THR A 137 -10.26 -3.59 -7.39
N HIS A 138 -9.73 -3.23 -8.55
CA HIS A 138 -10.48 -3.10 -9.79
C HIS A 138 -10.38 -4.38 -10.59
N ALA A 139 -11.42 -5.19 -10.59
CA ALA A 139 -11.44 -6.46 -11.30
C ALA A 139 -11.29 -6.28 -12.82
N ARG A 140 -10.59 -7.22 -13.47
CA ARG A 140 -10.49 -7.30 -14.94
C ARG A 140 -11.84 -7.67 -15.56
N SER A 141 -12.61 -8.50 -14.88
CA SER A 141 -13.91 -8.99 -15.33
C SER A 141 -15.06 -8.29 -14.59
N ARG A 142 -16.04 -7.81 -15.35
CA ARG A 142 -17.27 -7.26 -14.78
C ARG A 142 -18.11 -8.32 -14.03
N VAL A 143 -17.95 -9.59 -14.37
CA VAL A 143 -18.66 -10.70 -13.70
C VAL A 143 -18.15 -10.88 -12.28
N VAL A 144 -16.82 -10.79 -12.08
CA VAL A 144 -16.21 -10.85 -10.74
C VAL A 144 -16.54 -9.59 -9.95
N GLY A 145 -16.53 -8.43 -10.62
CA GLY A 145 -16.74 -7.12 -9.99
C GLY A 145 -15.56 -6.69 -9.12
N SER A 146 -15.52 -5.40 -8.82
CA SER A 146 -14.52 -4.82 -7.90
C SER A 146 -14.86 -5.14 -6.45
N ALA A 147 -13.86 -5.09 -5.58
CA ALA A 147 -14.01 -5.24 -4.14
C ALA A 147 -13.14 -4.22 -3.42
N ALA A 148 -13.39 -4.02 -2.14
CA ALA A 148 -12.53 -3.22 -1.31
C ALA A 148 -12.41 -3.81 0.09
N LEU A 149 -11.24 -3.65 0.72
CA LEU A 149 -11.06 -3.79 2.15
C LEU A 149 -11.02 -2.40 2.80
N VAL A 150 -11.77 -2.23 3.87
CA VAL A 150 -11.73 -1.00 4.68
C VAL A 150 -11.56 -1.40 6.14
N GLY A 151 -10.61 -0.80 6.83
CA GLY A 151 -10.36 -1.15 8.24
C GLY A 151 -9.20 -0.42 8.88
N SER A 152 -8.42 -1.14 9.67
CA SER A 152 -7.33 -0.58 10.47
C SER A 152 -5.94 -0.77 9.85
N ALA A 153 -5.75 -1.72 8.91
CA ALA A 153 -4.46 -2.09 8.36
C ALA A 153 -3.84 -0.98 7.49
N ASN A 154 -2.71 -0.42 7.92
CA ASN A 154 -1.88 0.44 7.07
C ASN A 154 -1.16 -0.37 6.00
N PHE A 155 -0.75 0.29 4.91
CA PHE A 155 0.04 -0.32 3.84
C PHE A 155 1.52 -0.41 4.25
N THR A 156 1.76 -1.27 5.22
CA THR A 156 3.06 -1.59 5.80
C THR A 156 3.18 -3.10 5.94
N LEU A 157 4.39 -3.65 5.98
CA LEU A 157 4.57 -5.09 6.17
C LEU A 157 3.89 -5.57 7.47
N PRO A 158 4.08 -4.94 8.65
CA PRO A 158 3.38 -5.35 9.86
C PRO A 158 1.85 -5.20 9.76
N GLY A 159 1.34 -4.14 9.11
CA GLY A 159 -0.09 -3.92 8.91
C GLY A 159 -0.74 -4.98 8.02
N LEU A 160 0.01 -5.52 7.05
CA LEU A 160 -0.47 -6.59 6.17
C LEU A 160 -0.34 -8.00 6.78
N THR A 161 0.52 -8.20 7.79
CA THR A 161 0.91 -9.55 8.22
C THR A 161 0.81 -9.84 9.71
N ASN A 162 1.36 -8.96 10.59
CA ASN A 162 1.68 -9.29 11.97
C ASN A 162 0.88 -8.51 13.01
N ASN A 163 0.46 -7.28 12.69
CA ASN A 163 -0.37 -6.51 13.60
C ASN A 163 -1.76 -7.18 13.72
N ILE A 164 -2.37 -7.03 14.88
CA ILE A 164 -3.81 -7.34 15.03
C ILE A 164 -4.56 -6.24 14.29
N GLU A 165 -5.11 -6.57 13.14
CA GLU A 165 -5.83 -5.65 12.27
C GLU A 165 -7.18 -6.26 11.91
N LEU A 166 -8.18 -5.41 11.76
CA LEU A 166 -9.52 -5.82 11.36
C LEU A 166 -9.94 -5.03 10.12
N ASN A 167 -10.26 -5.74 9.06
CA ASN A 167 -10.78 -5.14 7.84
C ASN A 167 -12.10 -5.81 7.45
N VAL A 168 -12.96 -5.03 6.79
CA VAL A 168 -14.24 -5.49 6.26
C VAL A 168 -14.20 -5.42 4.74
N GLN A 169 -14.61 -6.49 4.07
CA GLN A 169 -14.76 -6.51 2.63
C GLN A 169 -16.05 -5.83 2.21
N LEU A 170 -15.97 -4.92 1.27
CA LEU A 170 -17.08 -4.26 0.59
C LEU A 170 -17.16 -4.75 -0.85
N ARG A 171 -18.38 -5.05 -1.32
CA ARG A 171 -18.66 -5.47 -2.69
C ARG A 171 -19.69 -4.57 -3.39
N ARG A 172 -20.65 -4.03 -2.65
CA ARG A 172 -21.75 -3.23 -3.19
C ARG A 172 -21.43 -1.73 -3.20
N GLU A 173 -20.74 -1.25 -2.18
CA GLU A 173 -20.46 0.17 -1.95
C GLU A 173 -19.10 0.61 -2.55
N VAL A 174 -18.48 -0.24 -3.39
CA VAL A 174 -17.14 0.03 -3.97
C VAL A 174 -17.13 1.30 -4.82
N ASP A 175 -18.18 1.55 -5.59
CA ASP A 175 -18.28 2.76 -6.43
C ASP A 175 -18.32 4.04 -5.59
N GLN A 176 -19.00 4.02 -4.44
CA GLN A 176 -19.04 5.16 -3.51
C GLN A 176 -17.69 5.39 -2.86
N LEU A 177 -17.00 4.31 -2.46
CA LEU A 177 -15.66 4.38 -1.91
C LEU A 177 -14.67 4.87 -2.97
N GLN A 178 -14.80 4.42 -4.22
CA GLN A 178 -13.98 4.90 -5.33
C GLN A 178 -14.19 6.39 -5.58
N ALA A 179 -15.43 6.88 -5.60
CA ALA A 179 -15.72 8.30 -5.75
C ALA A 179 -15.14 9.13 -4.59
N TRP A 180 -15.13 8.59 -3.37
CA TRP A 180 -14.45 9.19 -2.23
C TRP A 180 -12.93 9.23 -2.45
N TYR A 181 -12.33 8.12 -2.91
CA TYR A 181 -10.90 8.04 -3.19
C TYR A 181 -10.46 9.06 -4.24
N GLU A 182 -11.18 9.15 -5.37
CA GLU A 182 -10.86 10.08 -6.46
C GLU A 182 -10.84 11.54 -5.99
N ARG A 183 -11.82 11.97 -5.21
CA ARG A 183 -11.83 13.35 -4.69
C ARG A 183 -10.59 13.67 -3.87
N HIS A 184 -10.13 12.73 -3.02
CA HIS A 184 -8.94 12.95 -2.20
C HIS A 184 -7.66 12.80 -3.02
N TRP A 185 -7.67 11.94 -4.02
CA TRP A 185 -6.58 11.76 -4.96
C TRP A 185 -6.30 13.03 -5.78
N GLU A 186 -7.34 13.66 -6.31
CA GLU A 186 -7.24 14.91 -7.07
C GLU A 186 -6.74 16.08 -6.22
N GLU A 187 -7.06 16.08 -4.94
CA GLU A 187 -6.63 17.11 -3.99
C GLU A 187 -5.24 16.88 -3.39
N ALA A 188 -4.66 15.71 -3.59
CA ALA A 188 -3.38 15.31 -3.02
C ALA A 188 -2.20 15.76 -3.89
N GLU A 189 -1.07 16.00 -3.24
CA GLU A 189 0.20 16.35 -3.88
C GLU A 189 0.88 15.08 -4.44
N ASP A 190 1.30 15.12 -5.71
CA ASP A 190 2.07 14.05 -6.33
C ASP A 190 3.50 14.05 -5.77
N VAL A 191 3.92 12.93 -5.24
CA VAL A 191 5.25 12.69 -4.66
C VAL A 191 5.97 11.52 -5.32
N SER A 192 5.49 11.04 -6.46
CA SER A 192 6.05 9.86 -7.15
C SER A 192 7.52 10.05 -7.49
N GLU A 193 7.90 11.23 -7.99
CA GLU A 193 9.30 11.55 -8.29
C GLU A 193 10.18 11.61 -7.04
N ASP A 194 9.65 12.09 -5.92
CA ASP A 194 10.41 12.17 -4.67
C ASP A 194 10.60 10.78 -4.06
N VAL A 195 9.57 9.94 -4.10
CA VAL A 195 9.67 8.51 -3.73
C VAL A 195 10.72 7.83 -4.59
N LEU A 196 10.70 8.07 -5.91
CA LEU A 196 11.68 7.53 -6.85
C LEU A 196 13.11 7.95 -6.49
N LYS A 197 13.35 9.24 -6.22
CA LYS A 197 14.67 9.75 -5.85
C LYS A 197 15.20 9.12 -4.56
N ILE A 198 14.32 8.96 -3.56
CA ILE A 198 14.67 8.30 -2.30
C ILE A 198 15.09 6.86 -2.57
N MET A 199 14.31 6.10 -3.34
CA MET A 199 14.62 4.71 -3.64
C MET A 199 15.90 4.56 -4.46
N GLN A 200 16.09 5.40 -5.50
CA GLN A 200 17.30 5.39 -6.32
C GLN A 200 18.56 5.69 -5.50
N ARG A 201 18.49 6.60 -4.53
CA ARG A 201 19.61 6.87 -3.62
C ARG A 201 20.00 5.60 -2.85
N HIS A 202 19.03 4.87 -2.29
CA HIS A 202 19.30 3.65 -1.55
C HIS A 202 19.82 2.52 -2.45
N VAL A 203 19.38 2.43 -3.70
CA VAL A 203 19.91 1.45 -4.67
C VAL A 203 21.31 1.79 -5.10
N ALA A 204 21.64 3.07 -5.31
CA ALA A 204 22.95 3.51 -5.74
C ALA A 204 24.05 3.35 -4.69
N GLU A 205 23.69 3.28 -3.40
CA GLU A 205 24.62 3.02 -2.29
C GLU A 205 25.12 1.56 -2.26
N TYR A 206 24.44 0.62 -2.95
CA TYR A 206 24.92 -0.74 -3.14
C TYR A 206 25.79 -0.81 -4.38
N THR A 207 27.10 -0.83 -4.18
CA THR A 207 28.03 -1.11 -5.28
C THR A 207 28.00 -2.60 -5.64
N PRO A 208 28.31 -2.97 -6.92
CA PRO A 208 28.35 -4.39 -7.32
C PRO A 208 29.29 -5.26 -6.47
N PHE A 209 30.22 -4.66 -5.74
CA PHE A 209 31.17 -5.35 -4.85
C PHE A 209 30.52 -5.83 -3.53
N GLU A 210 29.51 -5.14 -3.02
CA GLU A 210 28.84 -5.51 -1.76
C GLU A 210 27.82 -6.63 -1.95
N VAL A 211 27.42 -6.90 -3.21
CA VAL A 211 26.49 -7.98 -3.58
C VAL A 211 27.19 -9.36 -3.61
N TYR A 212 28.53 -9.41 -3.66
CA TYR A 212 29.33 -10.63 -3.79
C TYR A 212 30.28 -10.90 -2.62
N ALA A 213 30.18 -10.13 -1.54
CA ALA A 213 30.92 -10.36 -0.29
C ALA A 213 30.03 -11.00 0.77
#